data_9771e9705640ef798a8e71c8406790e7
#
_entry.id   9771e9705640ef798a8e71c8406790e7
#
_cell.length_a   1.000
_cell.length_b   1.000
_cell.length_c   1.000
_cell.angle_alpha   90.00
_cell.angle_beta   90.00
_cell.angle_gamma   90.00
#
_symmetry.space_group_name_H-M   'P 1'
#
loop_
_entity.id
_entity.type
_entity.pdbx_description
1 polymer ?
#
loop_
_entity_poly.entity_id
_entity_poly.type
_entity_poly.pdbx_seq_one_letter_code
_entity_poly.pdbx_strand_id
1 'polypeptide(L)'
;MKKLLLVPALLVSFLASVSAFAVEGLAVIDMRTAVLATQVSKATFTALEEESEYAGNVEQAQLLQADRQAIAEKLQKDGETLSQAEIAQMQKDIQDKSKDLEFIVGKIQAKQNDTAEQVFNDLNPSLQKILSELIAAKEVKVLLGRDQVLFADA
;
A
#
# COMPACT_ATOMS: atom_id res chain seq x y z
N MET A 1 -58.35 31.49 -48.33
CA MET A 1 -58.57 31.40 -46.86
C MET A 1 -58.40 29.96 -46.47
N LYS A 2 -57.18 29.55 -46.14
CA LYS A 2 -56.86 28.22 -45.68
C LYS A 2 -56.30 28.32 -44.21
N LYS A 3 -57.07 27.83 -43.25
CA LYS A 3 -56.72 27.79 -41.84
C LYS A 3 -55.74 26.66 -41.63
N LEU A 4 -54.51 27.02 -41.28
CA LEU A 4 -53.46 26.09 -40.91
C LEU A 4 -53.62 25.75 -39.42
N LEU A 5 -54.03 24.52 -39.12
CA LEU A 5 -54.14 23.97 -37.79
C LEU A 5 -52.72 23.56 -37.32
N LEU A 6 -52.18 24.31 -36.40
CA LEU A 6 -50.95 23.97 -35.66
C LEU A 6 -51.33 22.95 -34.57
N VAL A 7 -50.81 21.72 -34.71
CA VAL A 7 -50.87 20.68 -33.68
C VAL A 7 -49.64 20.85 -32.80
N PRO A 8 -49.75 21.11 -31.49
CA PRO A 8 -48.59 21.10 -30.63
C PRO A 8 -48.24 19.64 -30.30
N ALA A 9 -47.08 19.19 -30.77
CA ALA A 9 -46.49 17.92 -30.39
C ALA A 9 -46.07 17.99 -28.92
N LEU A 10 -46.80 17.33 -28.06
CA LEU A 10 -46.49 17.16 -26.64
C LEU A 10 -45.38 16.12 -26.50
N LEU A 11 -44.12 16.58 -26.41
CA LEU A 11 -42.97 15.79 -26.09
C LEU A 11 -43.02 15.44 -24.60
N VAL A 12 -43.65 14.31 -24.29
CA VAL A 12 -43.57 13.70 -22.95
C VAL A 12 -42.17 13.16 -22.80
N SER A 13 -41.31 13.94 -22.18
CA SER A 13 -39.99 13.48 -21.69
C SER A 13 -40.22 12.53 -20.55
N PHE A 14 -40.16 11.25 -20.82
CA PHE A 14 -40.12 10.18 -19.81
C PHE A 14 -38.72 10.24 -19.17
N LEU A 15 -38.56 11.09 -18.16
CA LEU A 15 -37.45 11.03 -17.24
C LEU A 15 -37.59 9.73 -16.45
N ALA A 16 -37.04 8.65 -16.98
CA ALA A 16 -36.80 7.45 -16.23
C ALA A 16 -35.82 7.84 -15.10
N SER A 17 -36.36 8.16 -13.95
CA SER A 17 -35.59 8.27 -12.71
C SER A 17 -34.97 6.91 -12.47
N VAL A 18 -33.71 6.75 -12.84
CA VAL A 18 -32.90 5.62 -12.39
C VAL A 18 -32.75 5.82 -10.89
N SER A 19 -33.64 5.22 -10.13
CA SER A 19 -33.48 5.11 -8.68
C SER A 19 -32.19 4.36 -8.47
N ALA A 20 -31.11 5.05 -8.10
CA ALA A 20 -29.94 4.44 -7.54
C ALA A 20 -30.43 3.75 -6.28
N PHE A 21 -30.59 2.43 -6.34
CA PHE A 21 -30.84 1.62 -5.16
C PHE A 21 -29.57 1.70 -4.33
N ALA A 22 -29.54 2.63 -3.38
CA ALA A 22 -28.62 2.52 -2.26
C ALA A 22 -28.91 1.17 -1.60
N VAL A 23 -28.01 0.22 -1.72
CA VAL A 23 -28.17 -1.10 -1.10
C VAL A 23 -28.01 -0.89 0.39
N GLU A 24 -29.15 -0.75 1.09
CA GLU A 24 -29.15 -0.69 2.55
C GLU A 24 -28.44 -1.92 3.10
N GLY A 25 -27.48 -1.70 4.00
CA GLY A 25 -26.69 -2.77 4.61
C GLY A 25 -25.45 -3.18 3.83
N LEU A 26 -24.99 -2.39 2.83
CA LEU A 26 -23.68 -2.54 2.24
C LEU A 26 -22.64 -1.79 3.07
N ALA A 27 -21.57 -2.49 3.46
CA ALA A 27 -20.43 -1.89 4.15
C ALA A 27 -19.12 -2.28 3.49
N VAL A 28 -18.13 -1.40 3.57
CA VAL A 28 -16.76 -1.64 3.10
C VAL A 28 -15.83 -1.53 4.29
N ILE A 29 -14.89 -2.47 4.40
CA ILE A 29 -13.91 -2.49 5.48
C ILE A 29 -12.49 -2.61 4.91
N ASP A 30 -11.59 -1.79 5.43
CA ASP A 30 -10.16 -1.95 5.24
C ASP A 30 -9.57 -2.70 6.44
N MET A 31 -9.59 -4.03 6.36
CA MET A 31 -9.08 -4.90 7.41
C MET A 31 -7.60 -4.70 7.65
N ARG A 32 -6.81 -4.50 6.60
CA ARG A 32 -5.37 -4.34 6.71
C ARG A 32 -5.04 -3.08 7.50
N THR A 33 -5.59 -1.95 7.10
CA THR A 33 -5.40 -0.68 7.80
C THR A 33 -5.92 -0.75 9.24
N ALA A 34 -7.09 -1.35 9.47
CA ALA A 34 -7.66 -1.50 10.81
C ALA A 34 -6.74 -2.31 11.75
N VAL A 35 -6.21 -3.45 11.28
CA VAL A 35 -5.32 -4.31 12.07
C VAL A 35 -3.98 -3.61 12.34
N LEU A 36 -3.37 -3.04 11.32
CA LEU A 36 -2.06 -2.39 11.45
C LEU A 36 -2.11 -1.10 12.30
N ALA A 37 -3.27 -0.48 12.45
CA ALA A 37 -3.46 0.68 13.32
C ALA A 37 -3.61 0.32 14.82
N THR A 38 -3.71 -0.96 15.18
CA THR A 38 -3.88 -1.40 16.57
C THR A 38 -2.63 -1.18 17.43
N GLN A 39 -2.82 -1.10 18.76
CA GLN A 39 -1.70 -1.03 19.70
C GLN A 39 -0.86 -2.31 19.69
N VAL A 40 -1.49 -3.47 19.47
CA VAL A 40 -0.79 -4.76 19.34
C VAL A 40 0.16 -4.70 18.16
N SER A 41 -0.32 -4.26 16.99
CA SER A 41 0.53 -4.11 15.80
C SER A 41 1.71 -3.16 16.07
N LYS A 42 1.45 -1.99 16.65
CA LYS A 42 2.50 -1.04 16.99
C LYS A 42 3.57 -1.65 17.91
N ALA A 43 3.14 -2.34 18.97
CA ALA A 43 4.06 -2.99 19.90
C ALA A 43 4.90 -4.07 19.21
N THR A 44 4.29 -4.87 18.34
CA THR A 44 4.99 -5.95 17.61
C THR A 44 6.01 -5.37 16.62
N PHE A 45 5.67 -4.32 15.88
CA PHE A 45 6.63 -3.67 14.98
C PHE A 45 7.74 -2.93 15.73
N THR A 46 7.46 -2.31 16.89
CA THR A 46 8.51 -1.75 17.76
C THR A 46 9.47 -2.84 18.24
N ALA A 47 8.95 -4.00 18.67
CA ALA A 47 9.80 -5.11 19.06
C ALA A 47 10.65 -5.65 17.89
N LEU A 48 10.11 -5.65 16.65
CA LEU A 48 10.87 -5.98 15.45
C LEU A 48 12.03 -5.01 15.22
N GLU A 49 11.81 -3.70 15.40
CA GLU A 49 12.86 -2.68 15.25
C GLU A 49 14.00 -2.85 16.26
N GLU A 50 13.69 -3.39 17.44
CA GLU A 50 14.65 -3.69 18.50
C GLU A 50 15.34 -5.06 18.33
N GLU A 51 14.85 -5.91 17.41
CA GLU A 51 15.46 -7.20 17.12
C GLU A 51 16.84 -7.00 16.46
N SER A 52 17.89 -7.55 17.04
CA SER A 52 19.29 -7.30 16.65
C SER A 52 19.58 -7.66 15.19
N GLU A 53 18.97 -8.72 14.65
CA GLU A 53 19.13 -9.10 13.24
C GLU A 53 18.46 -8.10 12.30
N TYR A 54 17.23 -7.66 12.63
CA TYR A 54 16.52 -6.66 11.85
C TYR A 54 17.24 -5.30 11.86
N ALA A 55 17.59 -4.82 13.05
CA ALA A 55 18.34 -3.58 13.24
C ALA A 55 19.68 -3.60 12.48
N GLY A 56 20.42 -4.72 12.56
CA GLY A 56 21.67 -4.91 11.82
C GLY A 56 21.49 -4.90 10.31
N ASN A 57 20.42 -5.50 9.78
CA ASN A 57 20.09 -5.43 8.35
C ASN A 57 19.74 -3.99 7.92
N VAL A 58 19.01 -3.24 8.73
CA VAL A 58 18.67 -1.81 8.45
C VAL A 58 19.95 -0.97 8.42
N GLU A 59 20.84 -1.12 9.41
CA GLU A 59 22.13 -0.42 9.45
C GLU A 59 23.00 -0.78 8.23
N GLN A 60 23.10 -2.05 7.88
CA GLN A 60 23.84 -2.50 6.72
C GLN A 60 23.30 -1.92 5.42
N ALA A 61 21.97 -1.86 5.25
CA ALA A 61 21.34 -1.24 4.09
C ALA A 61 21.67 0.25 3.98
N GLN A 62 21.67 0.97 5.10
CA GLN A 62 22.03 2.39 5.16
C GLN A 62 23.51 2.60 4.78
N LEU A 63 24.42 1.78 5.29
CA LEU A 63 25.85 1.84 4.96
C LEU A 63 26.10 1.56 3.47
N LEU A 64 25.50 0.51 2.92
CA LEU A 64 25.61 0.18 1.49
C LEU A 64 25.08 1.32 0.60
N GLN A 65 23.98 1.93 1.01
CA GLN A 65 23.39 3.08 0.30
C GLN A 65 24.34 4.30 0.33
N ALA A 66 24.88 4.63 1.50
CA ALA A 66 25.81 5.75 1.67
C ALA A 66 27.11 5.53 0.88
N ASP A 67 27.68 4.33 0.96
CA ASP A 67 28.89 3.96 0.22
C ASP A 67 28.68 4.07 -1.29
N ARG A 68 27.55 3.53 -1.79
CA ARG A 68 27.21 3.60 -3.22
C ARG A 68 27.07 5.04 -3.68
N GLN A 69 26.42 5.89 -2.87
CA GLN A 69 26.29 7.31 -3.18
C GLN A 69 27.65 8.02 -3.20
N ALA A 70 28.51 7.76 -2.22
CA ALA A 70 29.84 8.35 -2.17
C ALA A 70 30.71 7.98 -3.39
N ILE A 71 30.63 6.72 -3.86
CA ILE A 71 31.33 6.28 -5.06
C ILE A 71 30.76 6.99 -6.30
N ALA A 72 29.43 7.12 -6.40
CA ALA A 72 28.79 7.80 -7.52
C ALA A 72 29.14 9.30 -7.58
N GLU A 73 29.14 9.98 -6.43
CA GLU A 73 29.55 11.38 -6.32
C GLU A 73 31.02 11.58 -6.71
N LYS A 74 31.91 10.68 -6.26
CA LYS A 74 33.33 10.72 -6.65
C LYS A 74 33.49 10.51 -8.16
N LEU A 75 32.77 9.56 -8.73
CA LEU A 75 32.82 9.31 -10.17
C LEU A 75 32.33 10.54 -10.97
N GLN A 76 31.29 11.21 -10.49
CA GLN A 76 30.77 12.43 -11.12
C GLN A 76 31.71 13.61 -11.00
N LYS A 77 32.36 13.78 -9.83
CA LYS A 77 33.21 14.93 -9.53
C LYS A 77 34.59 14.81 -10.16
N ASP A 78 35.19 13.64 -10.06
CA ASP A 78 36.60 13.40 -10.40
C ASP A 78 36.77 12.63 -11.73
N GLY A 79 35.67 12.31 -12.45
CA GLY A 79 35.65 11.44 -13.62
C GLY A 79 36.60 11.84 -14.75
N GLU A 80 36.83 13.15 -14.91
CA GLU A 80 37.78 13.65 -15.94
C GLU A 80 39.24 13.40 -15.56
N THR A 81 39.56 13.19 -14.29
CA THR A 81 40.90 12.99 -13.76
C THR A 81 41.24 11.52 -13.48
N LEU A 82 40.19 10.67 -13.42
CA LEU A 82 40.34 9.25 -13.18
C LEU A 82 40.77 8.47 -14.43
N SER A 83 41.57 7.44 -14.24
CA SER A 83 41.90 6.50 -15.30
C SER A 83 40.70 5.63 -15.68
N GLN A 84 40.66 5.08 -16.89
CA GLN A 84 39.62 4.16 -17.33
C GLN A 84 39.49 2.92 -16.42
N ALA A 85 40.60 2.44 -15.87
CA ALA A 85 40.60 1.32 -14.94
C ALA A 85 39.92 1.68 -13.61
N GLU A 86 40.15 2.88 -13.07
CA GLU A 86 39.53 3.37 -11.85
C GLU A 86 38.02 3.57 -12.07
N ILE A 87 37.62 4.17 -13.20
CA ILE A 87 36.21 4.33 -13.58
C ILE A 87 35.50 2.97 -13.64
N ALA A 88 36.12 1.99 -14.35
CA ALA A 88 35.52 0.65 -14.45
C ALA A 88 35.42 -0.05 -13.10
N GLN A 89 36.42 0.10 -12.22
CA GLN A 89 36.37 -0.47 -10.87
C GLN A 89 35.25 0.18 -10.04
N MET A 90 35.13 1.51 -10.05
CA MET A 90 34.07 2.22 -9.31
C MET A 90 32.69 1.87 -9.81
N GLN A 91 32.50 1.70 -11.13
CA GLN A 91 31.23 1.24 -11.69
C GLN A 91 30.87 -0.17 -11.22
N LYS A 92 31.88 -1.07 -11.17
CA LYS A 92 31.71 -2.41 -10.64
C LYS A 92 31.34 -2.38 -9.16
N ASP A 93 32.03 -1.56 -8.36
CA ASP A 93 31.75 -1.42 -6.92
C ASP A 93 30.32 -0.92 -6.67
N ILE A 94 29.83 0.05 -7.47
CA ILE A 94 28.44 0.50 -7.42
C ILE A 94 27.47 -0.65 -7.72
N GLN A 95 27.79 -1.46 -8.74
CA GLN A 95 26.94 -2.58 -9.13
C GLN A 95 26.90 -3.66 -8.04
N ASP A 96 28.03 -4.01 -7.47
CA ASP A 96 28.14 -5.03 -6.43
C ASP A 96 27.39 -4.56 -5.15
N LYS A 97 27.64 -3.32 -4.71
CA LYS A 97 26.89 -2.74 -3.58
C LYS A 97 25.38 -2.63 -3.83
N SER A 98 24.95 -2.44 -5.09
CA SER A 98 23.51 -2.43 -5.44
C SER A 98 22.88 -3.80 -5.29
N LYS A 99 23.58 -4.88 -5.66
CA LYS A 99 23.10 -6.26 -5.47
C LYS A 99 23.03 -6.62 -3.99
N ASP A 100 24.06 -6.24 -3.22
CA ASP A 100 24.07 -6.47 -1.77
C ASP A 100 22.93 -5.72 -1.08
N LEU A 101 22.69 -4.47 -1.49
CA LEU A 101 21.58 -3.67 -0.96
C LEU A 101 20.22 -4.31 -1.30
N GLU A 102 20.02 -4.77 -2.53
CA GLU A 102 18.78 -5.45 -2.94
C GLU A 102 18.54 -6.70 -2.09
N PHE A 103 19.57 -7.50 -1.84
CA PHE A 103 19.49 -8.68 -1.00
C PHE A 103 19.10 -8.34 0.46
N ILE A 104 19.74 -7.33 1.06
CA ILE A 104 19.45 -6.91 2.43
C ILE A 104 18.05 -6.31 2.56
N VAL A 105 17.63 -5.45 1.60
CA VAL A 105 16.26 -4.90 1.55
C VAL A 105 15.23 -6.02 1.42
N GLY A 106 15.52 -7.06 0.62
CA GLY A 106 14.68 -8.23 0.52
C GLY A 106 14.47 -8.94 1.87
N LYS A 107 15.54 -9.09 2.67
CA LYS A 107 15.45 -9.66 4.03
C LYS A 107 14.59 -8.79 4.96
N ILE A 108 14.80 -7.47 4.93
CA ILE A 108 14.02 -6.51 5.72
C ILE A 108 12.53 -6.63 5.39
N GLN A 109 12.19 -6.65 4.09
CA GLN A 109 10.80 -6.77 3.63
C GLN A 109 10.18 -8.12 4.01
N ALA A 110 10.92 -9.22 3.86
CA ALA A 110 10.45 -10.54 4.27
C ALA A 110 10.10 -10.55 5.76
N LYS A 111 10.97 -10.03 6.61
CA LYS A 111 10.75 -9.97 8.05
C LYS A 111 9.56 -9.08 8.43
N GLN A 112 9.38 -7.94 7.74
CA GLN A 112 8.20 -7.07 7.92
C GLN A 112 6.90 -7.78 7.53
N ASN A 113 6.91 -8.53 6.42
CA ASN A 113 5.75 -9.29 5.97
C ASN A 113 5.40 -10.42 6.95
N ASP A 114 6.40 -11.17 7.42
CA ASP A 114 6.21 -12.23 8.42
C ASP A 114 5.63 -11.66 9.73
N THR A 115 6.14 -10.50 10.16
CA THR A 115 5.63 -9.81 11.34
C THR A 115 4.18 -9.34 11.16
N ALA A 116 3.85 -8.80 9.98
CA ALA A 116 2.48 -8.40 9.67
C ALA A 116 1.55 -9.62 9.67
N GLU A 117 1.95 -10.74 9.07
CA GLU A 117 1.19 -11.99 9.06
C GLU A 117 0.97 -12.52 10.48
N GLN A 118 2.00 -12.51 11.34
CA GLN A 118 1.88 -12.88 12.73
C GLN A 118 0.83 -12.00 13.45
N VAL A 119 0.88 -10.68 13.30
CA VAL A 119 -0.10 -9.76 13.88
C VAL A 119 -1.53 -10.09 13.42
N PHE A 120 -1.72 -10.38 12.13
CA PHE A 120 -3.02 -10.79 11.60
C PHE A 120 -3.51 -12.09 12.22
N ASN A 121 -2.64 -13.09 12.34
CA ASN A 121 -2.97 -14.39 12.91
C ASN A 121 -3.34 -14.25 14.41
N ASP A 122 -2.58 -13.47 15.17
CA ASP A 122 -2.81 -13.25 16.59
C ASP A 122 -4.12 -12.49 16.86
N LEU A 123 -4.45 -11.54 15.99
CA LEU A 123 -5.68 -10.74 16.14
C LEU A 123 -6.92 -11.38 15.51
N ASN A 124 -6.78 -12.41 14.67
CA ASN A 124 -7.87 -13.01 13.91
C ASN A 124 -9.08 -13.42 14.78
N PRO A 125 -8.93 -14.08 15.96
CA PRO A 125 -10.08 -14.41 16.79
C PRO A 125 -10.85 -13.18 17.30
N SER A 126 -10.11 -12.14 17.70
CA SER A 126 -10.70 -10.87 18.14
C SER A 126 -11.41 -10.12 17.00
N LEU A 127 -10.81 -10.15 15.81
CA LEU A 127 -11.37 -9.54 14.59
C LEU A 127 -12.70 -10.19 14.20
N GLN A 128 -12.77 -11.52 14.20
CA GLN A 128 -13.99 -12.24 13.87
C GLN A 128 -15.14 -11.89 14.85
N LYS A 129 -14.82 -11.80 16.14
CA LYS A 129 -15.79 -11.39 17.16
C LYS A 129 -16.29 -9.96 16.91
N ILE A 130 -15.37 -9.00 16.78
CA ILE A 130 -15.72 -7.58 16.54
C ILE A 130 -16.51 -7.41 15.25
N LEU A 131 -16.13 -8.11 14.17
CA LEU A 131 -16.89 -8.08 12.92
C LEU A 131 -18.30 -8.62 13.07
N SER A 132 -18.46 -9.73 13.77
CA SER A 132 -19.80 -10.30 14.02
C SER A 132 -20.69 -9.33 14.81
N GLU A 133 -20.15 -8.70 15.85
CA GLU A 133 -20.85 -7.67 16.63
C GLU A 133 -21.19 -6.43 15.80
N LEU A 134 -20.25 -5.96 14.97
CA LEU A 134 -20.45 -4.81 14.09
C LEU A 134 -21.53 -5.08 13.03
N ILE A 135 -21.48 -6.25 12.38
CA ILE A 135 -22.45 -6.69 11.37
C ILE A 135 -23.86 -6.71 11.98
N ALA A 136 -24.01 -7.27 13.18
CA ALA A 136 -25.27 -7.31 13.89
C ALA A 136 -25.77 -5.91 14.30
N ALA A 137 -24.89 -5.08 14.87
CA ALA A 137 -25.25 -3.76 15.38
C ALA A 137 -25.57 -2.75 14.27
N LYS A 138 -24.99 -2.92 13.08
CA LYS A 138 -25.17 -2.03 11.91
C LYS A 138 -26.10 -2.61 10.86
N GLU A 139 -26.71 -3.76 11.12
CA GLU A 139 -27.59 -4.47 10.17
C GLU A 139 -26.96 -4.66 8.78
N VAL A 140 -25.63 -4.94 8.77
CA VAL A 140 -24.87 -5.14 7.53
C VAL A 140 -25.33 -6.43 6.85
N LYS A 141 -25.78 -6.33 5.60
CA LYS A 141 -26.20 -7.46 4.76
C LYS A 141 -25.08 -7.96 3.85
N VAL A 142 -24.20 -7.05 3.43
CA VAL A 142 -23.05 -7.36 2.59
C VAL A 142 -21.84 -6.57 3.11
N LEU A 143 -20.76 -7.29 3.44
CA LEU A 143 -19.48 -6.71 3.83
C LEU A 143 -18.45 -7.00 2.76
N LEU A 144 -17.82 -5.96 2.21
CA LEU A 144 -16.79 -6.05 1.20
C LEU A 144 -15.43 -5.60 1.76
N GLY A 145 -14.36 -6.25 1.33
CA GLY A 145 -13.00 -5.76 1.55
C GLY A 145 -12.72 -4.53 0.68
N ARG A 146 -11.93 -3.59 1.19
CA ARG A 146 -11.55 -2.37 0.46
C ARG A 146 -10.82 -2.67 -0.86
N ASP A 147 -10.04 -3.75 -0.89
CA ASP A 147 -9.32 -4.26 -2.06
C ASP A 147 -10.24 -4.74 -3.20
N GLN A 148 -11.50 -5.03 -2.89
CA GLN A 148 -12.52 -5.49 -3.84
C GLN A 148 -13.39 -4.33 -4.38
N VAL A 149 -13.16 -3.12 -3.90
CA VAL A 149 -13.99 -1.95 -4.20
C VAL A 149 -13.18 -0.91 -4.97
N LEU A 150 -13.63 -0.56 -6.19
CA LEU A 150 -12.97 0.43 -7.02
C LEU A 150 -13.13 1.86 -6.46
N PHE A 151 -14.31 2.15 -5.89
CA PHE A 151 -14.63 3.43 -5.28
C PHE A 151 -15.60 3.24 -4.11
N ALA A 152 -15.30 3.89 -2.99
CA ALA A 152 -16.23 4.05 -1.86
C ALA A 152 -16.03 5.45 -1.31
N ASP A 153 -17.13 6.18 -1.10
CA ASP A 153 -17.13 7.45 -0.40
C ASP A 153 -16.90 7.23 1.10
N ALA A 154 -16.23 8.17 1.77
CA ALA A 154 -15.82 8.03 3.16
C ALA A 154 -16.92 8.46 4.14
#